data_7502ade19ccceffb0ddaee0729fd6bac
#
_entry.id   7502ade19ccceffb0ddaee0729fd6bac
#
_cell.length_a   1.000
_cell.length_b   1.000
_cell.length_c   1.000
_cell.angle_alpha   90.00
_cell.angle_beta   90.00
_cell.angle_gamma   90.00
#
_symmetry.space_group_name_H-M   'P 1'
#
loop_
_entity.id
_entity.type
_entity.pdbx_description
1 polymer ?
#
loop_
_entity_poly.entity_id
_entity_poly.type
_entity_poly.pdbx_seq_one_letter_code
_entity_poly.pdbx_strand_id
1 'polypeptide(L)'
;KKMIAFFMTSVATPLPVGAGAASTRRAVGNRKVLPGFNLTLGYTLAYLSLIVLVPLAALVLKSFSLTGAQFIEAVSSPRAMAAYRLTFGASFIAAAVNVVFGLLGAWVLVRYSFPGKRIIDALVDLPFALPTAVAGISLSALLAGNGWIGQFLEPLGVQLAFNRNGVVIALIFI
;
A
#
# COMPACT_ATOMS: atom_id res chain seq x y z
N LYS A 1 -43.12 -37.84 -31.41
CA LYS A 1 -43.78 -38.64 -30.36
C LYS A 1 -42.89 -39.77 -29.79
N LYS A 2 -41.82 -40.23 -30.50
CA LYS A 2 -40.93 -41.32 -30.00
C LYS A 2 -39.74 -40.83 -29.18
N MET A 3 -39.42 -39.52 -29.15
CA MET A 3 -38.27 -38.98 -28.45
C MET A 3 -38.59 -38.60 -26.99
N ILE A 4 -39.83 -38.34 -26.65
CA ILE A 4 -40.27 -38.00 -25.30
C ILE A 4 -40.41 -39.25 -24.40
N ALA A 5 -40.72 -40.42 -25.02
CA ALA A 5 -40.83 -41.69 -24.30
C ALA A 5 -39.46 -42.25 -23.82
N PHE A 6 -38.35 -41.89 -24.49
CA PHE A 6 -37.00 -42.30 -24.11
C PHE A 6 -36.47 -41.54 -22.89
N PHE A 7 -36.94 -40.33 -22.65
CA PHE A 7 -36.47 -39.48 -21.53
C PHE A 7 -37.18 -39.83 -20.19
N MET A 8 -38.37 -40.44 -20.25
CA MET A 8 -39.14 -40.79 -19.04
C MET A 8 -38.81 -42.13 -18.43
N THR A 9 -38.10 -43.01 -19.14
CA THR A 9 -37.72 -44.34 -18.62
C THR A 9 -36.36 -44.39 -17.95
N SER A 10 -35.62 -43.28 -17.97
CA SER A 10 -34.25 -43.18 -17.37
C SER A 10 -34.21 -42.64 -15.93
N VAL A 11 -35.36 -42.35 -15.32
CA VAL A 11 -35.41 -41.67 -14.01
C VAL A 11 -35.81 -42.62 -12.84
N ALA A 12 -36.00 -43.90 -13.09
CA ALA A 12 -36.48 -44.79 -12.06
C ALA A 12 -35.61 -46.07 -11.88
N THR A 13 -34.32 -45.87 -11.60
CA THR A 13 -33.50 -46.90 -10.92
C THR A 13 -33.14 -46.41 -9.54
N PRO A 14 -33.74 -46.96 -8.46
CA PRO A 14 -33.28 -46.66 -7.11
C PRO A 14 -31.88 -47.25 -6.93
N LEU A 15 -30.91 -46.40 -6.62
CA LEU A 15 -29.58 -46.83 -6.20
C LEU A 15 -29.69 -47.65 -4.90
N PRO A 16 -28.94 -48.74 -4.73
CA PRO A 16 -28.97 -49.53 -3.53
C PRO A 16 -28.45 -48.71 -2.35
N VAL A 17 -29.36 -48.43 -1.41
CA VAL A 17 -29.02 -47.95 -0.07
C VAL A 17 -28.43 -49.16 0.67
N GLY A 18 -27.12 -49.23 0.70
CA GLY A 18 -26.48 -50.29 1.44
C GLY A 18 -24.98 -50.17 1.49
N ALA A 19 -24.52 -49.94 2.67
CA ALA A 19 -23.18 -50.13 3.20
C ALA A 19 -22.44 -48.82 3.52
N GLY A 20 -22.35 -48.60 4.81
CA GLY A 20 -21.63 -47.59 5.52
C GLY A 20 -20.33 -47.15 4.86
N ALA A 21 -20.38 -46.06 4.18
CA ALA A 21 -19.20 -45.24 3.97
C ALA A 21 -18.86 -44.62 5.33
N ALA A 22 -18.10 -45.37 6.13
CA ALA A 22 -17.32 -44.72 7.19
C ALA A 22 -16.58 -43.56 6.52
N SER A 23 -17.06 -42.35 6.73
CA SER A 23 -16.35 -41.13 6.37
C SER A 23 -15.06 -41.19 7.18
N THR A 24 -14.02 -41.75 6.61
CA THR A 24 -12.67 -41.46 7.03
C THR A 24 -12.52 -39.94 6.86
N ARG A 25 -12.87 -39.20 7.92
CA ARG A 25 -12.36 -37.86 8.10
C ARG A 25 -10.83 -38.00 8.01
N ARG A 26 -10.32 -37.85 6.78
CA ARG A 26 -8.90 -37.59 6.60
C ARG A 26 -8.65 -36.37 7.48
N ALA A 27 -8.06 -36.63 8.65
CA ALA A 27 -7.43 -35.59 9.42
C ALA A 27 -6.58 -34.82 8.40
N VAL A 28 -6.98 -33.58 8.11
CA VAL A 28 -6.15 -32.64 7.36
C VAL A 28 -4.94 -32.45 8.26
N GLY A 29 -3.99 -33.36 8.10
CA GLY A 29 -2.70 -33.26 8.77
C GLY A 29 -2.18 -31.88 8.41
N ASN A 30 -1.94 -31.09 9.42
CA ASN A 30 -1.33 -29.78 9.32
C ASN A 30 0.02 -29.98 8.59
N ARG A 31 -0.02 -30.03 7.25
CA ARG A 31 1.19 -30.15 6.43
C ARG A 31 1.93 -28.86 6.65
N LYS A 32 2.93 -28.91 7.51
CA LYS A 32 3.94 -27.86 7.62
C LYS A 32 4.56 -27.72 6.23
N VAL A 33 4.09 -26.74 5.49
CA VAL A 33 4.38 -26.54 4.06
C VAL A 33 5.87 -26.32 3.82
N LEU A 34 6.59 -25.88 4.88
CA LEU A 34 8.03 -25.63 4.86
C LEU A 34 8.68 -26.16 6.14
N PRO A 35 9.63 -27.11 6.06
CA PRO A 35 10.43 -27.51 7.21
C PRO A 35 11.24 -26.29 7.69
N GLY A 36 11.15 -25.99 9.00
CA GLY A 36 11.86 -24.84 9.58
C GLY A 36 11.10 -23.51 9.59
N PHE A 37 9.88 -23.43 9.01
CA PHE A 37 9.08 -22.19 8.97
C PHE A 37 8.92 -21.53 10.34
N ASN A 38 8.59 -22.30 11.37
CA ASN A 38 8.41 -21.75 12.72
C ASN A 38 9.71 -21.15 13.30
N LEU A 39 10.84 -21.77 12.99
CA LEU A 39 12.14 -21.30 13.45
C LEU A 39 12.55 -20.02 12.71
N THR A 40 12.38 -20.00 11.40
CA THR A 40 12.63 -18.80 10.57
C THR A 40 11.70 -17.67 10.96
N LEU A 41 10.40 -17.93 11.13
CA LEU A 41 9.42 -16.95 11.58
C LEU A 41 9.79 -16.38 12.95
N GLY A 42 10.14 -17.26 13.92
CA GLY A 42 10.55 -16.85 15.26
C GLY A 42 11.79 -15.95 15.24
N TYR A 43 12.80 -16.34 14.47
CA TYR A 43 14.01 -15.52 14.30
C TYR A 43 13.71 -14.17 13.67
N THR A 44 12.93 -14.16 12.58
CA THR A 44 12.57 -12.91 11.89
C THR A 44 11.77 -11.98 12.80
N LEU A 45 10.78 -12.51 13.51
CA LEU A 45 10.00 -11.72 14.46
C LEU A 45 10.86 -11.19 15.61
N ALA A 46 11.74 -12.02 16.19
CA ALA A 46 12.64 -11.59 17.26
C ALA A 46 13.59 -10.49 16.80
N TYR A 47 14.20 -10.66 15.62
CA TYR A 47 15.12 -9.70 15.04
C TYR A 47 14.41 -8.37 14.72
N LEU A 48 13.25 -8.44 14.08
CA LEU A 48 12.46 -7.27 13.70
C LEU A 48 11.94 -6.53 14.95
N SER A 49 11.48 -7.29 15.95
CA SER A 49 11.07 -6.73 17.24
C SER A 49 12.22 -6.02 17.93
N LEU A 50 13.41 -6.58 17.94
CA LEU A 50 14.57 -5.95 18.55
C LEU A 50 14.91 -4.63 17.87
N ILE A 51 14.97 -4.61 16.53
CA ILE A 51 15.30 -3.41 15.75
C ILE A 51 14.24 -2.31 15.94
N VAL A 52 12.97 -2.66 16.07
CA VAL A 52 11.88 -1.69 16.21
C VAL A 52 11.68 -1.31 17.68
N LEU A 53 11.64 -2.29 18.59
CA LEU A 53 11.31 -2.02 19.99
C LEU A 53 12.42 -1.31 20.74
N VAL A 54 13.70 -1.57 20.43
CA VAL A 54 14.81 -0.90 21.12
C VAL A 54 14.80 0.61 20.92
N PRO A 55 14.75 1.16 19.69
CA PRO A 55 14.63 2.61 19.48
C PRO A 55 13.34 3.20 20.05
N LEU A 56 12.23 2.46 19.93
CA LEU A 56 10.95 2.90 20.46
C LEU A 56 10.96 2.97 21.99
N ALA A 57 11.50 1.96 22.66
CA ALA A 57 11.68 1.95 24.09
C ALA A 57 12.61 3.08 24.54
N ALA A 58 13.71 3.30 23.85
CA ALA A 58 14.62 4.42 24.12
C ALA A 58 13.92 5.77 24.02
N LEU A 59 13.07 5.95 22.98
CA LEU A 59 12.26 7.18 22.82
C LEU A 59 11.32 7.37 24.02
N VAL A 60 10.58 6.33 24.38
CA VAL A 60 9.62 6.35 25.50
C VAL A 60 10.33 6.63 26.82
N LEU A 61 11.42 5.92 27.11
CA LEU A 61 12.20 6.14 28.34
C LEU A 61 12.78 7.57 28.38
N LYS A 62 13.26 8.07 27.24
CA LYS A 62 13.74 9.44 27.13
C LYS A 62 12.62 10.45 27.38
N SER A 63 11.43 10.21 26.86
CA SER A 63 10.26 11.08 27.10
C SER A 63 9.87 11.12 28.58
N PHE A 64 9.91 10.00 29.28
CA PHE A 64 9.65 9.95 30.71
C PHE A 64 10.76 10.59 31.58
N SER A 65 11.98 10.72 31.08
CA SER A 65 13.09 11.39 31.78
C SER A 65 13.01 12.91 31.69
N LEU A 66 12.14 13.47 30.84
CA LEU A 66 11.95 14.90 30.69
C LEU A 66 10.98 15.44 31.72
N THR A 67 11.25 16.62 32.25
CA THR A 67 10.25 17.38 33.04
C THR A 67 9.13 17.85 32.10
N GLY A 68 7.93 18.08 32.64
CA GLY A 68 6.79 18.55 31.82
C GLY A 68 7.11 19.81 31.04
N ALA A 69 7.85 20.75 31.61
CA ALA A 69 8.29 21.96 30.92
C ALA A 69 9.21 21.67 29.71
N GLN A 70 10.20 20.80 29.93
CA GLN A 70 11.10 20.39 28.83
C GLN A 70 10.40 19.61 27.73
N PHE A 71 9.40 18.82 28.08
CA PHE A 71 8.59 18.11 27.10
C PHE A 71 7.78 19.10 26.22
N ILE A 72 7.09 20.06 26.86
CA ILE A 72 6.33 21.09 26.12
C ILE A 72 7.27 21.92 25.25
N GLU A 73 8.42 22.33 25.74
CA GLU A 73 9.43 23.06 24.98
C GLU A 73 9.89 22.28 23.76
N ALA A 74 10.17 20.98 23.90
CA ALA A 74 10.59 20.13 22.79
C ALA A 74 9.50 20.01 21.73
N VAL A 75 8.23 19.81 22.12
CA VAL A 75 7.09 19.63 21.20
C VAL A 75 6.68 20.94 20.54
N SER A 76 6.79 22.07 21.25
CA SER A 76 6.46 23.42 20.73
C SER A 76 7.64 24.15 20.14
N SER A 77 8.81 23.52 20.02
CA SER A 77 9.99 24.12 19.41
C SER A 77 9.70 24.62 17.98
N PRO A 78 10.36 25.69 17.50
CA PRO A 78 10.14 26.18 16.13
C PRO A 78 10.36 25.11 15.06
N ARG A 79 11.31 24.16 15.32
CA ARG A 79 11.58 23.04 14.43
C ARG A 79 10.42 22.02 14.43
N ALA A 80 9.88 21.70 15.60
CA ALA A 80 8.73 20.78 15.71
C ALA A 80 7.49 21.39 15.02
N MET A 81 7.24 22.67 15.25
CA MET A 81 6.12 23.37 14.61
C MET A 81 6.29 23.48 13.09
N ALA A 82 7.50 23.66 12.58
CA ALA A 82 7.77 23.65 11.15
C ALA A 82 7.52 22.23 10.55
N ALA A 83 7.92 21.18 11.28
CA ALA A 83 7.68 19.79 10.87
C ALA A 83 6.17 19.48 10.84
N TYR A 84 5.40 19.90 11.84
CA TYR A 84 3.95 19.71 11.87
C TYR A 84 3.26 20.43 10.70
N ARG A 85 3.62 21.70 10.47
CA ARG A 85 3.07 22.47 9.33
C ARG A 85 3.42 21.82 7.99
N LEU A 86 4.63 21.31 7.84
CA LEU A 86 5.02 20.60 6.62
C LEU A 86 4.22 19.30 6.46
N THR A 87 4.18 18.47 7.48
CA THR A 87 3.54 17.15 7.42
C THR A 87 2.03 17.29 7.18
N PHE A 88 1.34 18.03 8.04
CA PHE A 88 -0.12 18.18 7.91
C PHE A 88 -0.50 19.00 6.67
N GLY A 89 0.23 20.07 6.37
CA GLY A 89 -0.03 20.90 5.21
C GLY A 89 0.19 20.16 3.90
N ALA A 90 1.33 19.48 3.75
CA ALA A 90 1.62 18.69 2.55
C ALA A 90 0.63 17.54 2.38
N SER A 91 0.32 16.81 3.46
CA SER A 91 -0.65 15.70 3.41
C SER A 91 -2.05 16.18 3.05
N PHE A 92 -2.49 17.31 3.61
CA PHE A 92 -3.82 17.85 3.30
C PHE A 92 -3.92 18.31 1.83
N ILE A 93 -2.90 18.99 1.32
CA ILE A 93 -2.85 19.42 -0.09
C ILE A 93 -2.85 18.19 -1.00
N ALA A 94 -1.98 17.20 -0.73
CA ALA A 94 -1.90 15.99 -1.52
C ALA A 94 -3.23 15.21 -1.49
N ALA A 95 -3.84 15.05 -0.32
CA ALA A 95 -5.14 14.39 -0.18
C ALA A 95 -6.24 15.12 -0.97
N ALA A 96 -6.30 16.45 -0.91
CA ALA A 96 -7.28 17.24 -1.66
C ALA A 96 -7.11 17.07 -3.18
N VAL A 97 -5.86 17.11 -3.66
CA VAL A 97 -5.56 16.87 -5.08
C VAL A 97 -5.94 15.45 -5.48
N ASN A 98 -5.54 14.45 -4.70
CA ASN A 98 -5.83 13.05 -4.99
C ASN A 98 -7.32 12.73 -4.92
N VAL A 99 -8.09 13.34 -4.03
CA VAL A 99 -9.56 13.19 -4.00
C VAL A 99 -10.18 13.72 -5.30
N VAL A 100 -9.79 14.89 -5.76
CA VAL A 100 -10.36 15.49 -6.97
C VAL A 100 -9.94 14.70 -8.21
N PHE A 101 -8.64 14.56 -8.44
CA PHE A 101 -8.14 13.92 -9.67
C PHE A 101 -8.29 12.40 -9.64
N GLY A 102 -8.15 11.76 -8.47
CA GLY A 102 -8.35 10.33 -8.32
C GLY A 102 -9.81 9.95 -8.53
N LEU A 103 -10.76 10.71 -7.98
CA LEU A 103 -12.19 10.47 -8.20
C LEU A 103 -12.57 10.67 -9.67
N LEU A 104 -12.09 11.75 -10.30
CA LEU A 104 -12.32 11.99 -11.73
C LEU A 104 -11.70 10.89 -12.60
N GLY A 105 -10.46 10.49 -12.31
CA GLY A 105 -9.77 9.41 -13.00
C GLY A 105 -10.50 8.09 -12.87
N ALA A 106 -10.87 7.71 -11.65
CA ALA A 106 -11.64 6.49 -11.38
C ALA A 106 -13.00 6.52 -12.09
N TRP A 107 -13.71 7.66 -12.05
CA TRP A 107 -14.97 7.82 -12.75
C TRP A 107 -14.82 7.61 -14.26
N VAL A 108 -13.82 8.23 -14.88
CA VAL A 108 -13.57 8.11 -16.32
C VAL A 108 -13.20 6.68 -16.69
N LEU A 109 -12.29 6.06 -15.92
CA LEU A 109 -11.83 4.69 -16.17
C LEU A 109 -12.94 3.66 -15.98
N VAL A 110 -13.86 3.84 -15.05
CA VAL A 110 -14.99 2.91 -14.85
C VAL A 110 -16.10 3.14 -15.87
N ARG A 111 -16.43 4.41 -16.14
CA ARG A 111 -17.65 4.74 -16.91
C ARG A 111 -17.44 4.73 -18.42
N TYR A 112 -16.24 5.04 -18.91
CA TYR A 112 -15.98 5.21 -20.33
C TYR A 112 -15.05 4.12 -20.88
N SER A 113 -15.28 3.76 -22.15
CA SER A 113 -14.39 2.93 -22.94
C SER A 113 -13.80 3.80 -24.06
N PHE A 114 -12.48 3.91 -24.10
CA PHE A 114 -11.75 4.70 -25.08
C PHE A 114 -10.44 4.01 -25.48
N PRO A 115 -9.90 4.32 -26.67
CA PRO A 115 -8.62 3.76 -27.09
C PRO A 115 -7.51 4.25 -26.14
N GLY A 116 -6.64 3.34 -25.70
CA GLY A 116 -5.58 3.67 -24.75
C GLY A 116 -5.93 3.53 -23.26
N LYS A 117 -7.18 3.19 -22.90
CA LYS A 117 -7.60 2.98 -21.52
C LYS A 117 -6.65 2.06 -20.73
N ARG A 118 -6.21 0.95 -21.33
CA ARG A 118 -5.28 0.00 -20.71
C ARG A 118 -3.93 0.61 -20.35
N ILE A 119 -3.48 1.58 -21.14
CA ILE A 119 -2.22 2.29 -20.87
C ILE A 119 -2.40 3.21 -19.66
N ILE A 120 -3.52 3.90 -19.58
CA ILE A 120 -3.82 4.79 -18.44
C ILE A 120 -4.02 3.96 -17.16
N ASP A 121 -4.74 2.82 -17.22
CA ASP A 121 -4.85 1.89 -16.10
C ASP A 121 -3.47 1.45 -15.61
N ALA A 122 -2.59 1.02 -16.51
CA ALA A 122 -1.23 0.60 -16.14
C ALA A 122 -0.40 1.75 -15.56
N LEU A 123 -0.58 3.00 -16.00
CA LEU A 123 0.08 4.17 -15.44
C LEU A 123 -0.42 4.51 -14.03
N VAL A 124 -1.70 4.31 -13.75
CA VAL A 124 -2.27 4.50 -12.41
C VAL A 124 -1.75 3.45 -11.43
N ASP A 125 -1.51 2.23 -11.91
CA ASP A 125 -0.97 1.14 -11.08
C ASP A 125 0.55 1.26 -10.87
N LEU A 126 1.25 2.06 -11.68
CA LEU A 126 2.72 2.18 -11.67
C LEU A 126 3.30 2.63 -10.32
N PRO A 127 2.71 3.61 -9.59
CA PRO A 127 3.18 3.97 -8.25
C PRO A 127 3.17 2.82 -7.25
N PHE A 128 2.18 1.92 -7.34
CA PHE A 128 2.07 0.75 -6.46
C PHE A 128 3.07 -0.35 -6.83
N ALA A 129 3.47 -0.43 -8.09
CA ALA A 129 4.43 -1.41 -8.57
C ALA A 129 5.90 -1.01 -8.27
N LEU A 130 6.17 0.29 -8.10
CA LEU A 130 7.52 0.79 -7.85
C LEU A 130 7.86 0.74 -6.36
N PRO A 131 9.05 0.25 -5.98
CA PRO A 131 9.57 0.45 -4.63
C PRO A 131 9.64 1.94 -4.31
N THR A 132 9.17 2.35 -3.14
CA THR A 132 9.10 3.76 -2.73
C THR A 132 10.42 4.51 -2.84
N ALA A 133 11.54 3.82 -2.55
CA ALA A 133 12.89 4.39 -2.71
C ALA A 133 13.20 4.70 -4.18
N VAL A 134 12.84 3.81 -5.11
CA VAL A 134 13.06 4.01 -6.55
C VAL A 134 12.18 5.15 -7.06
N ALA A 135 10.92 5.18 -6.66
CA ALA A 135 10.00 6.27 -7.00
C ALA A 135 10.54 7.62 -6.52
N GLY A 136 11.03 7.70 -5.28
CA GLY A 136 11.62 8.91 -4.71
C GLY A 136 12.87 9.40 -5.47
N ILE A 137 13.78 8.48 -5.81
CA ILE A 137 14.99 8.83 -6.59
C ILE A 137 14.62 9.29 -7.99
N SER A 138 13.72 8.57 -8.67
CA SER A 138 13.27 8.92 -10.03
C SER A 138 12.58 10.28 -10.06
N LEU A 139 11.69 10.53 -9.11
CA LEU A 139 10.98 11.79 -9.00
C LEU A 139 11.95 12.94 -8.70
N SER A 140 12.91 12.72 -7.79
CA SER A 140 13.94 13.71 -7.49
C SER A 140 14.81 14.04 -8.72
N ALA A 141 15.17 13.02 -9.50
CA ALA A 141 15.95 13.20 -10.73
C ALA A 141 15.17 13.99 -11.81
N LEU A 142 13.86 13.73 -11.92
CA LEU A 142 13.01 14.46 -12.88
C LEU A 142 12.78 15.92 -12.50
N LEU A 143 12.64 16.19 -11.19
CA LEU A 143 12.28 17.49 -10.65
C LEU A 143 13.50 18.36 -10.26
N ALA A 144 14.69 17.79 -10.22
CA ALA A 144 15.92 18.55 -9.99
C ALA A 144 16.15 19.61 -11.09
N GLY A 145 16.88 20.68 -10.80
CA GLY A 145 17.10 21.77 -11.75
C GLY A 145 17.71 21.36 -13.09
N ASN A 146 18.49 20.26 -13.10
CA ASN A 146 19.03 19.64 -14.31
C ASN A 146 18.14 18.49 -14.86
N GLY A 147 16.99 18.22 -14.23
CA GLY A 147 16.05 17.19 -14.66
C GLY A 147 15.11 17.66 -15.77
N TRP A 148 14.44 16.68 -16.40
CA TRP A 148 13.55 16.94 -17.53
C TRP A 148 12.45 17.98 -17.26
N ILE A 149 11.89 17.99 -16.06
CA ILE A 149 10.82 18.93 -15.67
C ILE A 149 11.43 20.13 -14.97
N GLY A 150 12.41 19.90 -14.08
CA GLY A 150 13.02 20.95 -13.28
C GLY A 150 13.68 22.04 -14.11
N GLN A 151 14.37 21.70 -15.18
CA GLN A 151 15.04 22.66 -16.07
C GLN A 151 14.10 23.71 -16.71
N PHE A 152 12.81 23.40 -16.86
CA PHE A 152 11.82 24.33 -17.40
C PHE A 152 11.20 25.21 -16.31
N LEU A 153 11.16 24.74 -15.06
CA LEU A 153 10.50 25.40 -13.95
C LEU A 153 11.45 26.23 -13.10
N GLU A 154 12.73 25.86 -13.05
CA GLU A 154 13.74 26.60 -12.29
C GLU A 154 13.93 28.04 -12.78
N PRO A 155 13.96 28.34 -14.10
CA PRO A 155 14.03 29.72 -14.61
C PRO A 155 12.80 30.57 -14.26
N LEU A 156 11.65 29.92 -13.96
CA LEU A 156 10.43 30.55 -13.49
C LEU A 156 10.42 30.78 -11.96
N GLY A 157 11.53 30.44 -11.27
CA GLY A 157 11.66 30.55 -9.83
C GLY A 157 10.95 29.45 -9.04
N VAL A 158 10.48 28.40 -9.71
CA VAL A 158 9.76 27.28 -9.08
C VAL A 158 10.71 26.09 -8.90
N GLN A 159 11.21 25.92 -7.69
CA GLN A 159 11.98 24.75 -7.31
C GLN A 159 11.03 23.64 -6.84
N LEU A 160 11.13 22.46 -7.43
CA LEU A 160 10.29 21.32 -7.10
C LEU A 160 11.04 20.22 -6.34
N ALA A 161 12.35 20.06 -6.54
CA ALA A 161 13.14 19.06 -5.84
C ALA A 161 13.65 19.58 -4.49
N PHE A 162 13.80 18.68 -3.52
CA PHE A 162 14.43 18.90 -2.20
C PHE A 162 13.80 20.00 -1.35
N ASN A 163 12.55 20.35 -1.59
CA ASN A 163 11.80 21.35 -0.83
C ASN A 163 10.36 20.89 -0.54
N ARG A 164 9.54 21.77 0.05
CA ARG A 164 8.14 21.49 0.37
C ARG A 164 7.31 21.05 -0.84
N ASN A 165 7.54 21.65 -1.98
CA ASN A 165 6.83 21.35 -3.22
C ASN A 165 7.13 19.91 -3.67
N GLY A 166 8.39 19.48 -3.57
CA GLY A 166 8.81 18.11 -3.85
C GLY A 166 8.11 17.08 -2.95
N VAL A 167 7.97 17.39 -1.66
CA VAL A 167 7.24 16.50 -0.72
C VAL A 167 5.76 16.39 -1.12
N VAL A 168 5.11 17.49 -1.47
CA VAL A 168 3.71 17.49 -1.93
C VAL A 168 3.56 16.66 -3.21
N ILE A 169 4.43 16.86 -4.20
CA ILE A 169 4.41 16.11 -5.46
C ILE A 169 4.62 14.62 -5.21
N ALA A 170 5.58 14.26 -4.35
CA ALA A 170 5.81 12.87 -3.98
C ALA A 170 4.58 12.23 -3.32
N LEU A 171 3.89 12.95 -2.43
CA LEU A 171 2.65 12.49 -1.79
C LEU A 171 1.46 12.41 -2.76
N ILE A 172 1.43 13.24 -3.80
CA ILE A 172 0.39 13.15 -4.86
C ILE A 172 0.66 11.94 -5.76
N PHE A 173 1.94 11.62 -6.00
CA PHE A 173 2.34 10.54 -6.88
C PHE A 173 2.10 9.15 -6.25
N ILE A 174 2.23 9.02 -4.93
CA ILE A 174 2.02 7.75 -4.20
C ILE A 174 0.54 7.51 -3.91
#